data_3d2896375343ee7e9561dd4559bb2afd
#
_entry.id   3d2896375343ee7e9561dd4559bb2afd
#
_cell.length_a   1.000
_cell.length_b   1.000
_cell.length_c   1.000
_cell.angle_alpha   90.00
_cell.angle_beta   90.00
_cell.angle_gamma   90.00
#
_symmetry.space_group_name_H-M   'P 1'
#
loop_
_entity.id
_entity.type
_entity.pdbx_description
1 polymer ?
#
loop_
_entity_poly.entity_id
_entity_poly.type
_entity_poly.pdbx_seq_one_letter_code
_entity_poly.pdbx_strand_id
1 'polypeptide(L)'
;MAQEYWYRNAYRRNLVDMHIEDWDERFLSEFDPGCYVENLKRAHIQAPMVYLQSHVGHCYWPTKTGHMHGALVGREDLMRQLVDRCHAEGMYVVGYYSLIYNTIEEDRHPEWRIVSQDGTSQRQRGGRYGHCCPNNPEYRAFVTSQIAEMAEYFDVDGFFFDMTFWPEVCHCAHCRARYLAETGRDELPGGNLPSMDWNDPDWLEFQQLRIRWMGEFAALATETAKRCVPGVSVEHNFANAVAGPSHFCNTELVNDQCDYAGGDLYGDLYNHSFTAKYYYNVTKNQPFEYMTCRCDRSLYVHTISKTEEHLSTEVLLTAAHHGASFIIDAIDPIGRSMRAFTILSDVFLNGRCRMNRIFRARWYRISAFIIPQRDITTAVVFRTIIKPVRSA
;
A
#
# COMPACT_ATOMS: atom_id res chain seq x y z
N MET A 1 18.61 1.99 -14.17
CA MET A 1 17.39 2.50 -14.87
C MET A 1 16.29 1.49 -14.61
N ALA A 2 15.14 1.93 -14.10
CA ALA A 2 14.00 1.07 -13.84
C ALA A 2 13.60 0.31 -15.11
N GLN A 3 13.29 -0.98 -14.96
CA GLN A 3 12.83 -1.78 -16.09
C GLN A 3 11.33 -1.54 -16.30
N GLU A 4 10.99 -0.89 -17.40
CA GLU A 4 9.61 -0.57 -17.74
C GLU A 4 8.76 -1.85 -17.84
N TYR A 5 7.56 -1.82 -17.24
CA TYR A 5 6.60 -2.93 -17.23
C TYR A 5 7.09 -4.25 -16.60
N TRP A 6 8.09 -4.21 -15.70
CA TRP A 6 8.57 -5.40 -14.99
C TRP A 6 7.44 -6.20 -14.33
N TYR A 7 6.42 -5.51 -13.80
CA TYR A 7 5.29 -6.09 -13.09
C TYR A 7 4.45 -7.05 -13.93
N ARG A 8 4.53 -7.00 -15.26
CA ARG A 8 3.82 -7.92 -16.16
C ARG A 8 4.33 -9.35 -16.08
N ASN A 9 5.53 -9.56 -15.61
CA ASN A 9 6.20 -10.86 -15.53
C ASN A 9 6.54 -11.32 -14.11
N ALA A 10 6.35 -10.46 -13.11
CA ALA A 10 6.67 -10.74 -11.71
C ALA A 10 5.39 -11.03 -10.90
N TYR A 11 5.03 -12.30 -10.82
CA TYR A 11 3.79 -12.77 -10.18
C TYR A 11 3.97 -13.17 -8.72
N ARG A 12 5.20 -13.31 -8.23
CA ARG A 12 5.52 -13.69 -6.85
C ARG A 12 6.24 -12.54 -6.18
N ARG A 13 5.51 -11.84 -5.35
CA ARG A 13 5.94 -10.62 -4.67
C ARG A 13 5.87 -10.81 -3.18
N ASN A 14 6.64 -10.02 -2.45
CA ASN A 14 6.73 -10.13 -0.99
C ASN A 14 7.09 -8.79 -0.39
N LEU A 15 6.57 -8.54 0.81
CA LEU A 15 7.04 -7.51 1.73
C LEU A 15 7.37 -8.18 3.07
N VAL A 16 8.43 -7.77 3.69
CA VAL A 16 8.68 -8.06 5.12
C VAL A 16 8.40 -6.78 5.89
N ASP A 17 7.38 -6.84 6.75
CA ASP A 17 6.95 -5.68 7.55
C ASP A 17 8.04 -5.20 8.50
N MET A 18 8.44 -3.93 8.37
CA MET A 18 9.54 -3.31 9.12
C MET A 18 9.13 -1.97 9.73
N HIS A 19 7.93 -1.87 10.31
CA HIS A 19 7.55 -0.70 11.12
C HIS A 19 8.26 -0.73 12.48
N ILE A 20 9.60 -0.68 12.44
CA ILE A 20 10.47 -0.84 13.62
C ILE A 20 10.85 0.54 14.13
N GLU A 21 10.69 0.71 15.45
CA GLU A 21 11.14 1.88 16.20
C GLU A 21 12.66 1.84 16.39
N ASP A 22 13.25 2.94 16.92
CA ASP A 22 14.71 3.01 17.16
C ASP A 22 15.10 3.32 18.61
N TRP A 23 14.17 3.20 19.54
CA TRP A 23 14.42 3.43 20.98
C TRP A 23 15.23 2.31 21.67
N ASP A 24 15.47 1.18 21.01
CA ASP A 24 16.29 0.08 21.50
C ASP A 24 17.45 -0.19 20.54
N GLU A 25 18.67 -0.13 21.03
CA GLU A 25 19.91 -0.35 20.24
C GLU A 25 19.99 -1.75 19.59
N ARG A 26 19.20 -2.71 20.10
CA ARG A 26 19.14 -4.06 19.52
C ARG A 26 18.32 -4.12 18.24
N PHE A 27 17.47 -3.14 17.97
CA PHE A 27 16.64 -3.14 16.75
C PHE A 27 17.53 -3.14 15.51
N LEU A 28 17.19 -4.02 14.58
CA LEU A 28 17.94 -4.28 13.34
C LEU A 28 19.43 -4.65 13.53
N SER A 29 19.87 -4.95 14.77
CA SER A 29 21.28 -5.26 15.03
C SER A 29 21.76 -6.55 14.32
N GLU A 30 20.85 -7.47 14.05
CA GLU A 30 21.13 -8.74 13.36
C GLU A 30 20.61 -8.76 11.91
N PHE A 31 20.18 -7.63 11.38
CA PHE A 31 19.72 -7.56 9.99
C PHE A 31 20.88 -7.74 9.03
N ASP A 32 20.81 -8.78 8.22
CA ASP A 32 21.80 -9.13 7.20
C ASP A 32 21.17 -9.20 5.81
N PRO A 33 21.53 -8.32 4.86
CA PRO A 33 21.01 -8.32 3.51
C PRO A 33 21.27 -9.62 2.74
N GLY A 34 22.38 -10.31 3.02
CA GLY A 34 22.71 -11.58 2.37
C GLY A 34 21.74 -12.69 2.78
N CYS A 35 21.53 -12.86 4.10
CA CYS A 35 20.53 -13.79 4.62
C CYS A 35 19.12 -13.47 4.11
N TYR A 36 18.78 -12.18 4.02
CA TYR A 36 17.48 -11.74 3.52
C TYR A 36 17.27 -12.19 2.07
N VAL A 37 18.23 -11.91 1.18
CA VAL A 37 18.17 -12.27 -0.24
C VAL A 37 18.14 -13.79 -0.44
N GLU A 38 18.92 -14.56 0.32
CA GLU A 38 18.88 -16.03 0.25
C GLU A 38 17.49 -16.58 0.63
N ASN A 39 16.80 -15.97 1.57
CA ASN A 39 15.42 -16.33 1.91
C ASN A 39 14.44 -15.99 0.77
N LEU A 40 14.58 -14.83 0.14
CA LEU A 40 13.77 -14.46 -1.04
C LEU A 40 13.98 -15.46 -2.19
N LYS A 41 15.23 -15.87 -2.46
CA LYS A 41 15.56 -16.87 -3.46
C LYS A 41 14.90 -18.22 -3.16
N ARG A 42 14.99 -18.68 -1.91
CA ARG A 42 14.34 -19.93 -1.45
C ARG A 42 12.82 -19.86 -1.62
N ALA A 43 12.21 -18.72 -1.38
CA ALA A 43 10.78 -18.49 -1.61
C ALA A 43 10.42 -18.19 -3.08
N HIS A 44 11.40 -18.21 -4.00
CA HIS A 44 11.20 -17.90 -5.41
C HIS A 44 10.56 -16.53 -5.68
N ILE A 45 10.83 -15.55 -4.84
CA ILE A 45 10.34 -14.18 -5.01
C ILE A 45 10.96 -13.56 -6.26
N GLN A 46 10.16 -12.85 -7.02
CA GLN A 46 10.58 -12.16 -8.25
C GLN A 46 10.68 -10.64 -8.05
N ALA A 47 9.85 -10.08 -7.18
CA ALA A 47 9.86 -8.67 -6.86
C ALA A 47 9.59 -8.45 -5.35
N PRO A 48 10.64 -8.37 -4.54
CA PRO A 48 10.50 -7.94 -3.15
C PRO A 48 10.19 -6.45 -3.08
N MET A 49 9.36 -6.08 -2.11
CA MET A 49 9.20 -4.70 -1.67
C MET A 49 10.12 -4.47 -0.47
N VAL A 50 10.90 -3.40 -0.52
CA VAL A 50 11.91 -3.06 0.49
C VAL A 50 11.50 -1.78 1.19
N TYR A 51 11.52 -1.78 2.50
CA TYR A 51 11.21 -0.59 3.29
C TYR A 51 12.26 0.50 3.06
N LEU A 52 11.81 1.65 2.55
CA LEU A 52 12.61 2.86 2.48
C LEU A 52 12.22 3.82 3.61
N GLN A 53 10.95 3.86 4.01
CA GLN A 53 10.47 4.64 5.14
C GLN A 53 9.23 3.95 5.75
N SER A 54 9.11 3.93 7.07
CA SER A 54 8.03 3.26 7.80
C SER A 54 6.95 4.23 8.29
N HIS A 55 5.81 3.72 8.80
CA HIS A 55 4.77 4.54 9.45
C HIS A 55 5.26 5.31 10.67
N VAL A 56 6.35 4.85 11.30
CA VAL A 56 6.99 5.56 12.40
C VAL A 56 7.62 6.87 11.90
N GLY A 57 8.07 6.89 10.63
CA GLY A 57 8.74 8.03 10.01
C GLY A 57 10.25 7.86 9.87
N HIS A 58 10.81 6.73 10.38
CA HIS A 58 12.23 6.43 10.18
C HIS A 58 12.52 6.10 8.73
N CYS A 59 13.53 6.79 8.19
CA CYS A 59 14.08 6.55 6.87
C CYS A 59 15.19 5.50 6.95
N TYR A 60 15.21 4.58 6.01
CA TYR A 60 16.24 3.53 5.92
C TYR A 60 17.37 3.92 4.95
N TRP A 61 17.68 5.21 4.87
CA TRP A 61 18.80 5.79 4.12
C TRP A 61 19.31 7.07 4.81
N PRO A 62 20.52 7.58 4.50
CA PRO A 62 21.05 8.83 5.05
C PRO A 62 20.32 10.05 4.46
N THR A 63 19.08 10.24 4.90
CA THR A 63 18.20 11.33 4.46
C THR A 63 18.72 12.70 4.89
N LYS A 64 18.47 13.73 4.08
CA LYS A 64 18.75 15.13 4.38
C LYS A 64 17.57 15.87 4.97
N THR A 65 16.35 15.36 4.74
CA THR A 65 15.11 16.05 5.10
C THR A 65 14.28 15.33 6.18
N GLY A 66 14.42 14.02 6.31
CA GLY A 66 13.73 13.20 7.31
C GLY A 66 14.66 12.74 8.45
N HIS A 67 14.35 11.58 9.01
CA HIS A 67 15.09 10.96 10.11
C HIS A 67 15.54 9.55 9.76
N MET A 68 16.85 9.38 9.63
CA MET A 68 17.43 8.05 9.46
C MET A 68 17.22 7.22 10.74
N HIS A 69 16.87 5.95 10.57
CA HIS A 69 16.75 5.00 11.67
C HIS A 69 18.09 4.85 12.41
N GLY A 70 18.08 4.94 13.75
CA GLY A 70 19.28 4.93 14.58
C GLY A 70 20.17 3.70 14.39
N ALA A 71 19.58 2.54 14.11
CA ALA A 71 20.34 1.31 13.81
C ALA A 71 21.17 1.36 12.53
N LEU A 72 20.98 2.35 11.68
CA LEU A 72 21.74 2.51 10.43
C LEU A 72 22.99 3.38 10.60
N VAL A 73 23.19 4.00 11.75
CA VAL A 73 24.41 4.78 12.03
C VAL A 73 25.63 3.88 11.93
N GLY A 74 26.54 4.21 11.02
CA GLY A 74 27.72 3.39 10.67
C GLY A 74 27.42 2.22 9.72
N ARG A 75 26.19 2.10 9.24
CA ARG A 75 25.74 1.11 8.24
C ARG A 75 24.74 1.75 7.27
N GLU A 76 24.97 2.98 6.88
CA GLU A 76 24.02 3.84 6.16
C GLU A 76 23.60 3.25 4.80
N ASP A 77 24.44 2.40 4.22
CA ASP A 77 24.21 1.73 2.93
C ASP A 77 23.52 0.35 3.03
N LEU A 78 23.10 -0.07 4.23
CA LEU A 78 22.55 -1.40 4.50
C LEU A 78 21.38 -1.75 3.58
N MET A 79 20.43 -0.83 3.42
CA MET A 79 19.27 -1.08 2.56
C MET A 79 19.61 -0.93 1.08
N ARG A 80 20.57 -0.11 0.71
CA ARG A 80 21.09 -0.07 -0.66
C ARG A 80 21.77 -1.38 -1.03
N GLN A 81 22.57 -1.94 -0.13
CA GLN A 81 23.16 -3.28 -0.33
C GLN A 81 22.08 -4.36 -0.52
N LEU A 82 20.94 -4.26 0.17
CA LEU A 82 19.82 -5.17 -0.04
C LEU A 82 19.25 -5.04 -1.45
N VAL A 83 19.01 -3.82 -1.92
CA VAL A 83 18.52 -3.54 -3.29
C VAL A 83 19.50 -4.08 -4.34
N ASP A 84 20.79 -3.74 -4.21
CA ASP A 84 21.85 -4.17 -5.13
C ASP A 84 21.97 -5.71 -5.21
N ARG A 85 21.85 -6.40 -4.07
CA ARG A 85 21.87 -7.85 -4.01
C ARG A 85 20.63 -8.49 -4.65
N CYS A 86 19.45 -7.91 -4.46
CA CYS A 86 18.24 -8.36 -5.13
C CYS A 86 18.38 -8.28 -6.66
N HIS A 87 18.89 -7.16 -7.16
CA HIS A 87 19.17 -7.00 -8.60
C HIS A 87 20.22 -7.98 -9.12
N ALA A 88 21.28 -8.23 -8.36
CA ALA A 88 22.32 -9.20 -8.72
C ALA A 88 21.76 -10.64 -8.89
N GLU A 89 20.67 -10.95 -8.19
CA GLU A 89 19.93 -12.22 -8.32
C GLU A 89 18.78 -12.17 -9.34
N GLY A 90 18.67 -11.08 -10.10
CA GLY A 90 17.66 -10.91 -11.16
C GLY A 90 16.25 -10.63 -10.64
N MET A 91 16.12 -10.13 -9.41
CA MET A 91 14.85 -9.68 -8.85
C MET A 91 14.62 -8.22 -9.21
N TYR A 92 13.37 -7.82 -9.37
CA TYR A 92 12.95 -6.41 -9.40
C TYR A 92 12.74 -5.92 -7.97
N VAL A 93 12.94 -4.63 -7.71
CA VAL A 93 12.79 -4.09 -6.37
C VAL A 93 11.79 -2.94 -6.34
N VAL A 94 10.82 -3.02 -5.42
CA VAL A 94 9.83 -1.96 -5.16
C VAL A 94 10.19 -1.27 -3.85
N GLY A 95 10.31 0.05 -3.87
CA GLY A 95 10.56 0.86 -2.68
C GLY A 95 9.25 1.21 -1.96
N TYR A 96 9.14 0.81 -0.69
CA TYR A 96 8.00 1.13 0.17
C TYR A 96 8.18 2.50 0.82
N TYR A 97 7.15 3.35 0.75
CA TYR A 97 7.09 4.64 1.43
C TYR A 97 5.69 4.92 1.98
N SER A 98 5.62 5.33 3.24
CA SER A 98 4.37 5.70 3.92
C SER A 98 4.05 7.18 3.70
N LEU A 99 2.90 7.49 3.07
CA LEU A 99 2.56 8.87 2.71
C LEU A 99 1.92 9.66 3.85
N ILE A 100 0.81 9.16 4.39
CA ILE A 100 0.03 9.89 5.40
C ILE A 100 0.53 9.59 6.82
N TYR A 101 0.92 8.35 7.07
CA TYR A 101 1.41 7.93 8.37
C TYR A 101 2.87 8.30 8.51
N ASN A 102 3.16 9.20 9.45
CA ASN A 102 4.52 9.64 9.78
C ASN A 102 4.55 10.20 11.19
N THR A 103 4.85 9.34 12.16
CA THR A 103 4.81 9.68 13.58
C THR A 103 5.84 10.74 13.95
N ILE A 104 7.07 10.63 13.42
CA ILE A 104 8.16 11.54 13.73
C ILE A 104 7.83 12.95 13.23
N GLU A 105 7.35 13.06 12.01
CA GLU A 105 7.05 14.37 11.44
C GLU A 105 5.77 14.97 12.05
N GLU A 106 4.79 14.17 12.45
CA GLU A 106 3.63 14.62 13.22
C GLU A 106 4.03 15.19 14.59
N ASP A 107 5.02 14.56 15.26
CA ASP A 107 5.50 15.04 16.57
C ASP A 107 6.35 16.32 16.43
N ARG A 108 7.15 16.46 15.37
CA ARG A 108 8.05 17.60 15.14
C ARG A 108 7.34 18.81 14.57
N HIS A 109 6.29 18.56 13.79
CA HIS A 109 5.51 19.55 13.07
C HIS A 109 4.04 19.49 13.47
N PRO A 110 3.67 20.01 14.67
CA PRO A 110 2.28 20.02 15.11
C PRO A 110 1.30 20.64 14.12
N GLU A 111 1.78 21.59 13.31
CA GLU A 111 1.03 22.25 12.24
C GLU A 111 0.77 21.35 11.02
N TRP A 112 1.46 20.21 10.90
CA TRP A 112 1.23 19.23 9.83
C TRP A 112 0.18 18.18 10.18
N ARG A 113 -0.26 18.15 11.44
CA ARG A 113 -1.16 17.12 11.95
C ARG A 113 -2.49 17.07 11.23
N ILE A 114 -2.98 15.86 10.99
CA ILE A 114 -4.40 15.62 10.84
C ILE A 114 -5.03 15.78 12.24
N VAL A 115 -5.97 16.70 12.38
CA VAL A 115 -6.64 16.94 13.65
C VAL A 115 -8.15 16.86 13.48
N SER A 116 -8.81 16.25 14.45
CA SER A 116 -10.28 16.19 14.49
C SER A 116 -10.90 17.53 14.88
N GLN A 117 -12.21 17.57 15.00
CA GLN A 117 -12.96 18.80 15.27
C GLN A 117 -12.57 19.46 16.62
N ASP A 118 -12.15 18.66 17.61
CA ASP A 118 -11.67 19.14 18.91
C ASP A 118 -10.21 19.63 18.90
N GLY A 119 -9.55 19.58 17.75
CA GLY A 119 -8.17 20.00 17.56
C GLY A 119 -7.13 18.99 17.97
N THR A 120 -7.53 17.76 18.37
CA THR A 120 -6.59 16.70 18.74
C THR A 120 -6.28 15.78 17.57
N SER A 121 -5.04 15.23 17.52
CA SER A 121 -4.68 14.19 16.56
C SER A 121 -5.09 12.80 17.08
N GLN A 122 -5.14 11.81 16.19
CA GLN A 122 -5.42 10.44 16.56
C GLN A 122 -4.39 9.90 17.55
N ARG A 123 -3.12 10.27 17.41
CA ARG A 123 -2.05 9.88 18.33
C ARG A 123 -2.24 10.46 19.72
N GLN A 124 -2.66 11.71 19.84
CA GLN A 124 -3.00 12.34 21.13
C GLN A 124 -4.18 11.65 21.83
N ARG A 125 -5.04 10.97 21.06
CA ARG A 125 -6.14 10.14 21.57
C ARG A 125 -5.76 8.67 21.77
N GLY A 126 -4.47 8.32 21.74
CA GLY A 126 -3.96 6.97 22.00
C GLY A 126 -3.79 6.11 20.74
N GLY A 127 -3.84 6.70 19.55
CA GLY A 127 -3.50 6.02 18.30
C GLY A 127 -2.03 5.63 18.24
N ARG A 128 -1.73 4.55 17.51
CA ARG A 128 -0.36 4.02 17.38
C ARG A 128 0.54 4.93 16.57
N TYR A 129 0.04 5.48 15.46
CA TYR A 129 0.82 6.28 14.52
C TYR A 129 0.33 7.72 14.43
N GLY A 130 1.25 8.62 14.13
CA GLY A 130 0.96 10.00 13.77
C GLY A 130 0.58 10.15 12.30
N HIS A 131 -0.23 11.17 11.99
CA HIS A 131 -0.75 11.39 10.65
C HIS A 131 -0.53 12.83 10.21
N CYS A 132 0.06 13.01 9.04
CA CYS A 132 0.30 14.31 8.42
C CYS A 132 -0.73 14.65 7.35
N CYS A 133 -1.15 15.91 7.34
CA CYS A 133 -2.23 16.37 6.46
C CYS A 133 -1.77 16.57 5.00
N PRO A 134 -2.37 15.88 4.02
CA PRO A 134 -2.03 16.00 2.61
C PRO A 134 -2.41 17.36 1.99
N ASN A 135 -3.18 18.20 2.71
CA ASN A 135 -3.48 19.58 2.30
C ASN A 135 -2.47 20.59 2.83
N ASN A 136 -1.59 20.19 3.74
CA ASN A 136 -0.54 21.10 4.23
C ASN A 136 0.54 21.26 3.15
N PRO A 137 0.83 22.49 2.66
CA PRO A 137 1.80 22.69 1.57
C PRO A 137 3.24 22.36 1.96
N GLU A 138 3.61 22.54 3.22
CA GLU A 138 4.95 22.21 3.69
C GLU A 138 5.14 20.69 3.77
N TYR A 139 4.13 19.96 4.24
CA TYR A 139 4.16 18.50 4.21
C TYR A 139 4.21 17.95 2.78
N ARG A 140 3.48 18.55 1.84
CA ARG A 140 3.57 18.20 0.41
C ARG A 140 4.99 18.41 -0.15
N ALA A 141 5.64 19.52 0.21
CA ALA A 141 7.01 19.79 -0.16
C ALA A 141 7.98 18.78 0.46
N PHE A 142 7.79 18.43 1.74
CA PHE A 142 8.55 17.38 2.43
C PHE A 142 8.45 16.04 1.69
N VAL A 143 7.24 15.57 1.39
CA VAL A 143 7.02 14.31 0.66
C VAL A 143 7.70 14.33 -0.72
N THR A 144 7.60 15.46 -1.44
CA THR A 144 8.28 15.63 -2.73
C THR A 144 9.80 15.49 -2.59
N SER A 145 10.39 16.10 -1.56
CA SER A 145 11.82 16.02 -1.28
C SER A 145 12.25 14.61 -0.89
N GLN A 146 11.47 13.93 -0.05
CA GLN A 146 11.73 12.54 0.34
C GLN A 146 11.72 11.58 -0.86
N ILE A 147 10.73 11.72 -1.76
CA ILE A 147 10.67 10.89 -2.98
C ILE A 147 11.89 11.16 -3.88
N ALA A 148 12.31 12.41 -4.00
CA ALA A 148 13.50 12.76 -4.78
C ALA A 148 14.78 12.18 -4.17
N GLU A 149 14.94 12.24 -2.84
CA GLU A 149 16.08 11.62 -2.14
C GLU A 149 16.11 10.10 -2.33
N MET A 150 14.97 9.42 -2.18
CA MET A 150 14.89 7.98 -2.41
C MET A 150 15.27 7.61 -3.85
N ALA A 151 14.77 8.38 -4.82
CA ALA A 151 15.06 8.17 -6.24
C ALA A 151 16.54 8.41 -6.59
N GLU A 152 17.20 9.31 -5.88
CA GLU A 152 18.65 9.55 -6.03
C GLU A 152 19.49 8.44 -5.37
N TYR A 153 19.03 7.93 -4.23
CA TYR A 153 19.81 7.02 -3.40
C TYR A 153 19.65 5.55 -3.78
N PHE A 154 18.46 5.13 -4.22
CA PHE A 154 18.12 3.75 -4.54
C PHE A 154 17.84 3.54 -6.02
N ASP A 155 18.33 2.45 -6.58
CA ASP A 155 17.96 2.00 -7.94
C ASP A 155 16.74 1.05 -7.83
N VAL A 156 15.54 1.60 -7.75
CA VAL A 156 14.30 0.80 -7.62
C VAL A 156 13.54 0.74 -8.95
N ASP A 157 12.83 -0.37 -9.20
CA ASP A 157 11.99 -0.58 -10.37
C ASP A 157 10.56 -0.07 -10.19
N GLY A 158 10.15 0.10 -8.93
CA GLY A 158 8.83 0.62 -8.56
C GLY A 158 8.83 1.34 -7.23
N PHE A 159 7.82 2.18 -7.01
CA PHE A 159 7.45 2.72 -5.71
C PHE A 159 6.07 2.22 -5.30
N PHE A 160 5.96 1.83 -4.05
CA PHE A 160 4.70 1.58 -3.37
C PHE A 160 4.47 2.67 -2.34
N PHE A 161 3.41 3.43 -2.53
CA PHE A 161 2.98 4.49 -1.62
C PHE A 161 1.85 3.98 -0.73
N ASP A 162 2.18 3.73 0.53
CA ASP A 162 1.23 3.26 1.50
C ASP A 162 0.45 4.41 2.17
N MET A 163 -0.72 4.07 2.72
CA MET A 163 -1.59 4.99 3.46
C MET A 163 -2.04 6.22 2.65
N THR A 164 -2.37 6.02 1.38
CA THR A 164 -2.91 7.09 0.52
C THR A 164 -4.42 7.21 0.72
N PHE A 165 -4.81 7.60 1.95
CA PHE A 165 -6.21 7.79 2.33
C PHE A 165 -6.36 8.71 3.55
N TRP A 166 -7.56 9.21 3.79
CA TRP A 166 -7.87 9.99 5.00
C TRP A 166 -8.16 9.05 6.17
N PRO A 167 -7.33 9.00 7.22
CA PRO A 167 -7.62 8.18 8.41
C PRO A 167 -8.81 8.73 9.21
N GLU A 168 -9.07 10.04 9.10
CA GLU A 168 -10.18 10.73 9.71
C GLU A 168 -10.51 12.03 8.94
N VAL A 169 -11.56 12.74 9.35
CA VAL A 169 -11.87 14.08 8.84
C VAL A 169 -10.88 15.07 9.47
N CYS A 170 -10.14 15.78 8.62
CA CYS A 170 -9.15 16.75 9.08
C CYS A 170 -9.74 18.15 9.20
N HIS A 171 -9.66 18.74 10.37
CA HIS A 171 -10.07 20.10 10.68
C HIS A 171 -8.91 21.09 10.87
N CYS A 172 -7.71 20.78 10.34
CA CYS A 172 -6.57 21.70 10.41
C CYS A 172 -6.81 22.99 9.62
N ALA A 173 -5.98 23.99 9.86
CA ALA A 173 -6.11 25.30 9.21
C ALA A 173 -6.08 25.22 7.68
N HIS A 174 -5.26 24.33 7.11
CA HIS A 174 -5.15 24.16 5.65
C HIS A 174 -6.42 23.54 5.04
N CYS A 175 -7.02 22.53 5.71
CA CYS A 175 -8.28 21.95 5.26
C CYS A 175 -9.43 22.97 5.33
N ARG A 176 -9.51 23.77 6.40
CA ARG A 176 -10.51 24.84 6.55
C ARG A 176 -10.34 25.91 5.47
N ALA A 177 -9.13 26.41 5.28
CA ALA A 177 -8.83 27.42 4.27
C ALA A 177 -9.16 26.94 2.84
N ARG A 178 -8.83 25.69 2.55
CA ARG A 178 -9.13 25.08 1.26
C ARG A 178 -10.64 24.92 1.04
N TYR A 179 -11.36 24.45 2.04
CA TYR A 179 -12.81 24.31 2.00
C TYR A 179 -13.51 25.66 1.78
N LEU A 180 -13.09 26.68 2.53
CA LEU A 180 -13.60 28.04 2.37
C LEU A 180 -13.35 28.57 0.95
N ALA A 181 -12.15 28.39 0.42
CA ALA A 181 -11.79 28.85 -0.92
C ALA A 181 -12.60 28.17 -2.03
N GLU A 182 -12.95 26.89 -1.85
CA GLU A 182 -13.65 26.11 -2.86
C GLU A 182 -15.18 26.18 -2.76
N THR A 183 -15.74 26.46 -1.56
CA THR A 183 -17.20 26.43 -1.32
C THR A 183 -17.77 27.76 -0.87
N GLY A 184 -16.94 28.69 -0.41
CA GLY A 184 -17.38 29.93 0.24
C GLY A 184 -17.90 29.75 1.68
N ARG A 185 -17.81 28.52 2.24
CA ARG A 185 -18.26 28.20 3.61
C ARG A 185 -17.05 28.05 4.53
N ASP A 186 -17.15 28.57 5.75
CA ASP A 186 -16.06 28.61 6.74
C ASP A 186 -16.11 27.43 7.74
N GLU A 187 -17.25 26.78 7.89
CA GLU A 187 -17.39 25.58 8.73
C GLU A 187 -17.32 24.30 7.91
N LEU A 188 -16.32 23.48 8.22
CA LEU A 188 -16.26 22.12 7.67
C LEU A 188 -17.44 21.30 8.21
N PRO A 189 -18.12 20.51 7.36
CA PRO A 189 -19.07 19.53 7.85
C PRO A 189 -18.40 18.63 8.89
N GLY A 190 -18.94 18.67 10.11
CA GLY A 190 -18.27 18.15 11.29
C GLY A 190 -18.62 16.74 11.64
N GLY A 191 -17.87 16.20 12.58
CA GLY A 191 -18.12 14.98 13.31
C GLY A 191 -17.15 13.87 12.98
N ASN A 192 -17.08 12.92 13.92
CA ASN A 192 -16.45 11.64 13.70
C ASN A 192 -17.36 10.74 12.84
N LEU A 193 -16.78 10.01 11.94
CA LEU A 193 -17.44 9.21 10.91
C LEU A 193 -18.70 8.40 11.29
N PRO A 194 -18.83 7.81 12.49
CA PRO A 194 -20.05 7.09 12.86
C PRO A 194 -21.30 7.98 12.98
N SER A 195 -21.14 9.30 13.12
CA SER A 195 -22.22 10.26 13.30
C SER A 195 -22.59 11.03 12.02
N MET A 196 -21.94 10.73 10.88
CA MET A 196 -22.18 11.43 9.63
C MET A 196 -23.50 10.99 8.99
N ASP A 197 -24.30 11.98 8.62
CA ASP A 197 -25.50 11.74 7.81
C ASP A 197 -25.13 11.71 6.32
N TRP A 198 -25.15 10.52 5.74
CA TRP A 198 -24.90 10.32 4.32
C TRP A 198 -26.03 10.80 3.41
N ASN A 199 -27.12 11.31 3.97
CA ASN A 199 -28.19 11.99 3.23
C ASN A 199 -28.03 13.52 3.28
N ASP A 200 -27.07 14.03 4.05
CA ASP A 200 -26.77 15.46 4.12
C ASP A 200 -26.00 15.89 2.86
N PRO A 201 -26.57 16.80 2.04
CA PRO A 201 -25.92 17.31 0.83
C PRO A 201 -24.56 17.97 1.10
N ASP A 202 -24.42 18.68 2.21
CA ASP A 202 -23.17 19.38 2.56
C ASP A 202 -22.08 18.37 2.90
N TRP A 203 -22.43 17.29 3.60
CA TRP A 203 -21.53 16.19 3.85
C TRP A 203 -21.10 15.49 2.55
N LEU A 204 -22.04 15.20 1.65
CA LEU A 204 -21.73 14.55 0.38
C LEU A 204 -20.82 15.41 -0.49
N GLU A 205 -21.06 16.72 -0.57
CA GLU A 205 -20.19 17.65 -1.29
C GLU A 205 -18.78 17.66 -0.68
N PHE A 206 -18.69 17.73 0.65
CA PHE A 206 -17.41 17.69 1.35
C PHE A 206 -16.64 16.37 1.08
N GLN A 207 -17.33 15.22 1.03
CA GLN A 207 -16.70 13.97 0.67
C GLN A 207 -16.14 14.01 -0.76
N GLN A 208 -16.83 14.61 -1.73
CA GLN A 208 -16.30 14.77 -3.09
C GLN A 208 -15.04 15.65 -3.11
N LEU A 209 -14.98 16.68 -2.29
CA LEU A 209 -13.77 17.49 -2.13
C LEU A 209 -12.62 16.67 -1.56
N ARG A 210 -12.86 15.91 -0.49
CA ARG A 210 -11.84 15.06 0.13
C ARG A 210 -11.31 13.99 -0.83
N ILE A 211 -12.18 13.38 -1.64
CA ILE A 211 -11.81 12.42 -2.69
C ILE A 211 -10.87 13.09 -3.69
N ARG A 212 -11.21 14.27 -4.18
CA ARG A 212 -10.37 15.03 -5.11
C ARG A 212 -9.03 15.42 -4.49
N TRP A 213 -9.03 15.94 -3.27
CA TRP A 213 -7.81 16.32 -2.56
C TRP A 213 -6.85 15.14 -2.36
N MET A 214 -7.38 13.95 -2.10
CA MET A 214 -6.57 12.73 -1.98
C MET A 214 -6.02 12.31 -3.34
N GLY A 215 -6.82 12.36 -4.40
CA GLY A 215 -6.36 12.10 -5.77
C GLY A 215 -5.22 13.05 -6.20
N GLU A 216 -5.34 14.36 -5.87
CA GLU A 216 -4.28 15.34 -6.13
C GLU A 216 -2.99 15.08 -5.33
N PHE A 217 -3.10 14.56 -4.12
CA PHE A 217 -1.94 14.18 -3.32
C PHE A 217 -1.27 12.91 -3.86
N ALA A 218 -2.06 11.93 -4.28
CA ALA A 218 -1.55 10.75 -4.97
C ALA A 218 -0.84 11.13 -6.28
N ALA A 219 -1.45 12.02 -7.08
CA ALA A 219 -0.84 12.54 -8.30
C ALA A 219 0.51 13.21 -8.03
N LEU A 220 0.61 14.05 -6.99
CA LEU A 220 1.87 14.69 -6.60
C LEU A 220 2.99 13.67 -6.36
N ALA A 221 2.69 12.61 -5.60
CA ALA A 221 3.68 11.56 -5.30
C ALA A 221 4.07 10.80 -6.58
N THR A 222 3.09 10.37 -7.37
CA THR A 222 3.31 9.64 -8.63
C THR A 222 4.11 10.46 -9.65
N GLU A 223 3.73 11.71 -9.89
CA GLU A 223 4.43 12.59 -10.82
C GLU A 223 5.87 12.89 -10.37
N THR A 224 6.07 13.04 -9.06
CA THR A 224 7.42 13.21 -8.51
C THR A 224 8.26 11.97 -8.75
N ALA A 225 7.77 10.78 -8.42
CA ALA A 225 8.49 9.53 -8.64
C ALA A 225 8.85 9.33 -10.11
N LYS A 226 7.88 9.47 -11.02
CA LYS A 226 8.08 9.30 -12.48
C LYS A 226 8.98 10.36 -13.11
N ARG A 227 9.00 11.58 -12.55
CA ARG A 227 9.94 12.63 -12.98
C ARG A 227 11.38 12.30 -12.55
N CYS A 228 11.55 11.77 -11.32
CA CYS A 228 12.87 11.46 -10.78
C CYS A 228 13.44 10.16 -11.38
N VAL A 229 12.59 9.15 -11.62
CA VAL A 229 13.00 7.86 -12.18
C VAL A 229 12.13 7.54 -13.41
N PRO A 230 12.55 7.92 -14.61
CA PRO A 230 11.81 7.56 -15.84
C PRO A 230 11.64 6.04 -15.99
N GLY A 231 10.42 5.60 -16.24
CA GLY A 231 10.07 4.18 -16.39
C GLY A 231 9.73 3.47 -15.09
N VAL A 232 9.86 4.11 -13.92
CA VAL A 232 9.47 3.53 -12.63
C VAL A 232 7.96 3.24 -12.60
N SER A 233 7.58 2.10 -12.04
CA SER A 233 6.18 1.83 -11.75
C SER A 233 5.77 2.49 -10.43
N VAL A 234 4.51 2.88 -10.33
CA VAL A 234 3.92 3.42 -9.11
C VAL A 234 2.66 2.68 -8.76
N GLU A 235 2.54 2.33 -7.50
CA GLU A 235 1.35 1.77 -6.88
C GLU A 235 1.03 2.57 -5.61
N HIS A 236 -0.24 2.87 -5.39
CA HIS A 236 -0.76 3.35 -4.12
C HIS A 236 -1.59 2.24 -3.49
N ASN A 237 -1.44 2.02 -2.19
CA ASN A 237 -2.25 1.02 -1.50
C ASN A 237 -3.75 1.32 -1.67
N PHE A 238 -4.44 0.48 -2.43
CA PHE A 238 -5.86 0.62 -2.79
C PHE A 238 -6.79 -0.28 -1.95
N ALA A 239 -6.31 -0.74 -0.79
CA ALA A 239 -6.99 -1.67 0.09
C ALA A 239 -8.39 -1.23 0.51
N ASN A 240 -8.54 0.05 0.83
CA ASN A 240 -9.79 0.57 1.39
C ASN A 240 -10.91 0.80 0.36
N ALA A 241 -10.62 0.67 -0.94
CA ALA A 241 -11.60 0.89 -2.00
C ALA A 241 -12.80 -0.06 -1.96
N VAL A 242 -12.62 -1.26 -1.40
CA VAL A 242 -13.66 -2.28 -1.29
C VAL A 242 -14.26 -2.38 0.13
N ALA A 243 -13.82 -1.57 1.06
CA ALA A 243 -14.23 -1.63 2.47
C ALA A 243 -15.55 -0.91 2.78
N GLY A 244 -16.29 -0.48 1.78
CA GLY A 244 -17.58 0.20 1.96
C GLY A 244 -17.51 1.72 1.76
N PRO A 245 -18.57 2.48 2.10
CA PRO A 245 -18.64 3.93 1.86
C PRO A 245 -17.46 4.60 2.53
N SER A 246 -16.54 5.01 1.69
CA SER A 246 -15.18 5.22 2.10
C SER A 246 -14.99 6.64 2.61
N HIS A 247 -15.12 6.80 3.91
CA HIS A 247 -14.60 7.98 4.59
C HIS A 247 -13.10 8.15 4.37
N PHE A 248 -12.41 7.10 3.98
CA PHE A 248 -10.98 7.11 3.65
C PHE A 248 -10.67 7.81 2.32
N CYS A 249 -11.67 7.97 1.44
CA CYS A 249 -11.51 8.59 0.12
C CYS A 249 -10.41 7.95 -0.75
N ASN A 250 -10.19 6.65 -0.57
CA ASN A 250 -9.31 5.84 -1.39
C ASN A 250 -10.15 5.30 -2.58
N THR A 251 -10.21 6.08 -3.64
CA THR A 251 -11.13 5.90 -4.76
C THR A 251 -10.39 5.68 -6.08
N GLU A 252 -11.16 5.61 -7.17
CA GLU A 252 -10.63 5.55 -8.53
C GLU A 252 -9.62 6.65 -8.84
N LEU A 253 -9.74 7.86 -8.24
CA LEU A 253 -8.78 8.95 -8.47
C LEU A 253 -7.38 8.63 -7.93
N VAL A 254 -7.28 7.84 -6.85
CA VAL A 254 -6.01 7.31 -6.36
C VAL A 254 -5.52 6.18 -7.26
N ASN A 255 -6.42 5.25 -7.65
CA ASN A 255 -6.07 4.15 -8.54
C ASN A 255 -5.62 4.62 -9.92
N ASP A 256 -6.15 5.75 -10.43
CA ASP A 256 -5.73 6.36 -11.70
C ASP A 256 -4.26 6.82 -11.67
N GLN A 257 -3.68 6.99 -10.49
CA GLN A 257 -2.27 7.31 -10.32
C GLN A 257 -1.37 6.06 -10.29
N CYS A 258 -1.95 4.86 -10.25
CA CYS A 258 -1.22 3.60 -10.23
C CYS A 258 -0.94 3.08 -11.65
N ASP A 259 0.16 2.35 -11.80
CA ASP A 259 0.42 1.57 -13.01
C ASP A 259 -0.39 0.27 -13.03
N TYR A 260 -0.66 -0.31 -11.86
CA TYR A 260 -1.55 -1.44 -11.65
C TYR A 260 -2.25 -1.29 -10.30
N ALA A 261 -3.47 -1.83 -10.18
CA ALA A 261 -4.22 -1.80 -8.94
C ALA A 261 -3.71 -2.88 -7.99
N GLY A 262 -3.57 -2.55 -6.72
CA GLY A 262 -3.23 -3.49 -5.66
C GLY A 262 -3.48 -2.90 -4.28
N GLY A 263 -3.33 -3.72 -3.28
CA GLY A 263 -3.48 -3.33 -1.88
C GLY A 263 -3.67 -4.52 -0.97
N ASP A 264 -3.44 -4.30 0.33
CA ASP A 264 -3.52 -5.32 1.35
C ASP A 264 -4.97 -5.52 1.82
N LEU A 265 -5.43 -6.74 1.74
CA LEU A 265 -6.73 -7.15 2.20
C LEU A 265 -6.62 -8.40 3.07
N TYR A 266 -7.02 -8.24 4.31
CA TYR A 266 -7.03 -9.30 5.31
C TYR A 266 -8.47 -9.73 5.51
N GLY A 267 -8.86 -10.84 4.89
CA GLY A 267 -10.23 -11.31 4.93
C GLY A 267 -10.36 -12.80 4.64
N ASP A 268 -11.60 -13.24 4.53
CA ASP A 268 -11.89 -14.60 4.12
C ASP A 268 -11.76 -14.80 2.60
N LEU A 269 -11.82 -16.04 2.14
CA LEU A 269 -11.66 -16.40 0.72
C LEU A 269 -12.76 -15.82 -0.19
N TYR A 270 -13.93 -15.48 0.35
CA TYR A 270 -15.00 -14.85 -0.42
C TYR A 270 -14.68 -13.40 -0.71
N ASN A 271 -14.23 -12.67 0.32
CA ASN A 271 -13.74 -11.30 0.18
C ASN A 271 -12.53 -11.26 -0.77
N HIS A 272 -11.62 -12.22 -0.67
CA HIS A 272 -10.50 -12.36 -1.59
C HIS A 272 -10.96 -12.47 -3.05
N SER A 273 -11.86 -13.41 -3.34
CA SER A 273 -12.37 -13.59 -4.71
C SER A 273 -13.12 -12.37 -5.23
N PHE A 274 -13.90 -11.70 -4.37
CA PHE A 274 -14.58 -10.46 -4.73
C PHE A 274 -13.59 -9.36 -5.08
N THR A 275 -12.61 -9.11 -4.22
CA THR A 275 -11.58 -8.09 -4.40
C THR A 275 -10.72 -8.36 -5.63
N ALA A 276 -10.32 -9.61 -5.86
CA ALA A 276 -9.57 -9.99 -7.03
C ALA A 276 -10.32 -9.69 -8.34
N LYS A 277 -11.65 -9.92 -8.37
CA LYS A 277 -12.50 -9.52 -9.50
C LYS A 277 -12.60 -8.02 -9.65
N TYR A 278 -12.70 -7.30 -8.53
CA TYR A 278 -12.74 -5.84 -8.54
C TYR A 278 -11.42 -5.29 -9.10
N TYR A 279 -10.27 -5.69 -8.56
CA TYR A 279 -8.96 -5.24 -9.04
C TYR A 279 -8.70 -5.61 -10.50
N TYR A 280 -9.11 -6.82 -10.93
CA TYR A 280 -9.00 -7.19 -12.34
C TYR A 280 -9.70 -6.22 -13.29
N ASN A 281 -10.83 -5.63 -12.87
CA ASN A 281 -11.63 -4.74 -13.70
C ASN A 281 -11.19 -3.27 -13.62
N VAL A 282 -10.60 -2.82 -12.50
CA VAL A 282 -10.20 -1.42 -12.31
C VAL A 282 -8.72 -1.17 -12.58
N THR A 283 -7.90 -2.22 -12.65
CA THR A 283 -6.47 -2.05 -12.91
C THR A 283 -6.20 -1.49 -14.30
N LYS A 284 -5.29 -0.53 -14.37
CA LYS A 284 -4.85 0.06 -15.63
C LYS A 284 -4.05 -0.93 -16.49
N ASN A 285 -3.21 -1.70 -15.86
CA ASN A 285 -2.42 -2.76 -16.49
C ASN A 285 -2.54 -4.07 -15.73
N GLN A 286 -2.43 -5.19 -16.45
CA GLN A 286 -2.38 -6.52 -15.87
C GLN A 286 -0.92 -6.97 -15.65
N PRO A 287 -0.66 -7.81 -14.64
CA PRO A 287 -1.62 -8.27 -13.61
C PRO A 287 -1.87 -7.19 -12.56
N PHE A 288 -3.05 -7.22 -11.93
CA PHE A 288 -3.27 -6.53 -10.66
C PHE A 288 -2.45 -7.24 -9.56
N GLU A 289 -2.26 -6.57 -8.42
CA GLU A 289 -1.62 -7.15 -7.24
C GLU A 289 -2.66 -7.44 -6.14
N TYR A 290 -2.57 -8.59 -5.51
CA TYR A 290 -3.35 -8.91 -4.32
C TYR A 290 -2.42 -9.19 -3.16
N MET A 291 -2.46 -8.31 -2.17
CA MET A 291 -1.66 -8.45 -0.95
C MET A 291 -2.43 -9.19 0.11
N THR A 292 -1.86 -10.27 0.63
CA THR A 292 -2.29 -10.94 1.85
C THR A 292 -1.13 -11.07 2.81
N CYS A 293 -1.36 -11.41 4.06
CA CYS A 293 -0.29 -11.65 5.00
C CYS A 293 -0.16 -13.13 5.37
N ARG A 294 1.06 -13.54 5.73
CA ARG A 294 1.33 -14.84 6.31
C ARG A 294 0.66 -14.99 7.68
N CYS A 295 0.54 -13.90 8.42
CA CYS A 295 0.02 -13.90 9.78
C CYS A 295 -1.46 -14.28 9.80
N ASP A 296 -1.88 -15.08 10.79
CA ASP A 296 -3.28 -15.49 10.92
C ASP A 296 -4.11 -14.32 11.44
N ARG A 297 -5.24 -14.11 10.75
CA ARG A 297 -6.24 -13.04 10.86
C ARG A 297 -5.77 -11.66 10.47
N SER A 298 -4.56 -11.22 10.84
CA SER A 298 -4.12 -9.86 10.57
C SER A 298 -2.61 -9.72 10.72
N LEU A 299 -2.03 -8.75 10.00
CA LEU A 299 -0.60 -8.47 10.01
C LEU A 299 -0.04 -8.14 11.41
N TYR A 300 -0.83 -7.52 12.29
CA TYR A 300 -0.35 -7.21 13.65
C TYR A 300 -0.17 -8.43 14.56
N VAL A 301 -0.55 -9.63 14.13
CA VAL A 301 -0.37 -10.88 14.88
C VAL A 301 0.81 -11.67 14.30
N HIS A 302 2.01 -11.13 14.42
CA HIS A 302 3.23 -11.66 13.78
C HIS A 302 3.60 -13.08 14.18
N THR A 303 3.21 -13.52 15.37
CA THR A 303 3.61 -14.82 15.95
C THR A 303 2.79 -16.01 15.47
N ILE A 304 1.63 -15.78 14.87
CA ILE A 304 0.72 -16.83 14.40
C ILE A 304 0.71 -16.84 12.87
N SER A 305 1.00 -17.99 12.28
CA SER A 305 0.95 -18.18 10.82
C SER A 305 -0.37 -18.79 10.39
N LYS A 306 -0.85 -18.38 9.22
CA LYS A 306 -1.79 -19.16 8.43
C LYS A 306 -1.17 -20.52 8.11
N THR A 307 -2.02 -21.52 7.89
CA THR A 307 -1.55 -22.82 7.40
C THR A 307 -1.06 -22.72 5.95
N GLU A 308 -0.18 -23.63 5.55
CA GLU A 308 0.28 -23.75 4.16
C GLU A 308 -0.89 -23.92 3.18
N GLU A 309 -1.92 -24.71 3.57
CA GLU A 309 -3.12 -24.92 2.76
C GLU A 309 -3.90 -23.62 2.55
N HIS A 310 -4.06 -22.80 3.59
CA HIS A 310 -4.74 -21.50 3.49
C HIS A 310 -3.98 -20.56 2.54
N LEU A 311 -2.70 -20.36 2.75
CA LEU A 311 -1.85 -19.51 1.90
C LEU A 311 -1.80 -20.01 0.45
N SER A 312 -1.69 -21.33 0.25
CA SER A 312 -1.74 -21.94 -1.09
C SER A 312 -3.06 -21.66 -1.78
N THR A 313 -4.17 -21.70 -1.04
CA THR A 313 -5.50 -21.40 -1.58
C THR A 313 -5.60 -19.93 -1.99
N GLU A 314 -5.09 -18.99 -1.18
CA GLU A 314 -5.06 -17.56 -1.52
C GLU A 314 -4.23 -17.30 -2.77
N VAL A 315 -3.04 -17.90 -2.88
CA VAL A 315 -2.17 -17.78 -4.08
C VAL A 315 -2.84 -18.33 -5.33
N LEU A 316 -3.47 -19.51 -5.22
CA LEU A 316 -4.18 -20.12 -6.34
C LEU A 316 -5.40 -19.31 -6.74
N LEU A 317 -6.13 -18.76 -5.79
CA LEU A 317 -7.30 -17.91 -6.04
C LEU A 317 -6.89 -16.60 -6.74
N THR A 318 -5.80 -15.96 -6.29
CA THR A 318 -5.23 -14.78 -6.96
C THR A 318 -4.84 -15.11 -8.40
N ALA A 319 -4.13 -16.22 -8.62
CA ALA A 319 -3.72 -16.67 -9.95
C ALA A 319 -4.92 -17.02 -10.83
N ALA A 320 -5.97 -17.62 -10.27
CA ALA A 320 -7.22 -17.91 -10.97
C ALA A 320 -7.94 -16.65 -11.47
N HIS A 321 -7.69 -15.50 -10.85
CA HIS A 321 -8.17 -14.19 -11.27
C HIS A 321 -7.13 -13.39 -12.08
N HIS A 322 -6.02 -14.01 -12.52
CA HIS A 322 -4.93 -13.36 -13.26
C HIS A 322 -4.14 -12.31 -12.47
N GLY A 323 -4.18 -12.35 -11.14
CA GLY A 323 -3.44 -11.44 -10.27
C GLY A 323 -2.02 -11.93 -9.96
N ALA A 324 -1.16 -10.99 -9.59
CA ALA A 324 0.12 -11.27 -8.95
C ALA A 324 -0.12 -11.46 -7.45
N SER A 325 0.43 -12.53 -6.89
CA SER A 325 0.34 -12.81 -5.46
C SER A 325 1.43 -12.06 -4.71
N PHE A 326 1.00 -11.30 -3.71
CA PHE A 326 1.88 -10.59 -2.81
C PHE A 326 1.63 -11.09 -1.38
N ILE A 327 2.67 -11.57 -0.71
CA ILE A 327 2.56 -12.07 0.66
C ILE A 327 3.40 -11.21 1.59
N ILE A 328 2.73 -10.56 2.54
CA ILE A 328 3.39 -9.79 3.59
C ILE A 328 3.79 -10.75 4.70
N ASP A 329 5.04 -10.68 5.08
CA ASP A 329 5.60 -11.37 6.25
C ASP A 329 6.03 -10.32 7.29
N ALA A 330 6.56 -10.78 8.41
CA ALA A 330 7.10 -9.93 9.46
C ALA A 330 8.52 -10.37 9.82
N ILE A 331 9.32 -9.43 10.29
CA ILE A 331 10.65 -9.67 10.80
C ILE A 331 10.65 -9.50 12.33
N ASP A 332 11.53 -10.21 13.01
CA ASP A 332 11.84 -9.90 14.41
C ASP A 332 12.45 -8.49 14.50
N PRO A 333 12.07 -7.67 15.48
CA PRO A 333 12.62 -6.31 15.61
C PRO A 333 14.14 -6.22 15.64
N ILE A 334 14.84 -7.27 16.10
CA ILE A 334 16.31 -7.31 16.01
C ILE A 334 16.85 -7.60 14.61
N GLY A 335 15.98 -7.84 13.64
CA GLY A 335 16.35 -8.03 12.24
C GLY A 335 16.51 -9.49 11.80
N ARG A 336 16.22 -10.45 12.64
CA ARG A 336 16.23 -11.86 12.26
C ARG A 336 15.08 -12.19 11.35
N SER A 337 15.40 -12.76 10.20
CA SER A 337 14.43 -13.34 9.30
C SER A 337 13.72 -14.52 9.97
N MET A 338 12.41 -14.45 10.09
CA MET A 338 11.64 -15.53 10.72
C MET A 338 11.64 -16.80 9.85
N ARG A 339 11.31 -17.97 10.44
CA ARG A 339 11.17 -19.26 9.74
C ARG A 339 10.11 -19.27 8.62
N ALA A 340 9.38 -18.19 8.49
CA ALA A 340 8.27 -17.99 7.59
C ALA A 340 8.59 -18.18 6.10
N PHE A 341 9.81 -17.87 5.66
CA PHE A 341 10.21 -18.08 4.26
C PHE A 341 10.17 -19.55 3.83
N THR A 342 10.22 -20.50 4.74
CA THR A 342 10.05 -21.91 4.41
C THR A 342 8.64 -22.20 3.92
N ILE A 343 7.61 -21.64 4.59
CA ILE A 343 6.21 -21.79 4.20
C ILE A 343 5.97 -21.13 2.84
N LEU A 344 6.52 -19.95 2.60
CA LEU A 344 6.38 -19.27 1.31
C LEU A 344 7.02 -20.06 0.16
N SER A 345 8.17 -20.69 0.41
CA SER A 345 8.80 -21.58 -0.56
C SER A 345 7.86 -22.71 -1.00
N ASP A 346 7.27 -23.40 -0.04
CA ASP A 346 6.38 -24.53 -0.31
C ASP A 346 5.09 -24.08 -1.00
N VAL A 347 4.51 -22.95 -0.58
CA VAL A 347 3.32 -22.36 -1.19
C VAL A 347 3.54 -22.01 -2.66
N PHE A 348 4.64 -21.32 -2.98
CA PHE A 348 4.92 -20.92 -4.37
C PHE A 348 5.37 -22.07 -5.25
N LEU A 349 6.09 -23.05 -4.71
CA LEU A 349 6.49 -24.27 -5.46
C LEU A 349 5.29 -25.16 -5.77
N ASN A 350 4.48 -25.47 -4.76
CA ASN A 350 3.28 -26.31 -4.90
C ASN A 350 2.24 -25.62 -5.80
N GLY A 351 2.07 -24.31 -5.66
CA GLY A 351 1.23 -23.49 -6.52
C GLY A 351 1.67 -23.54 -7.98
N ARG A 352 2.99 -23.51 -8.26
CA ARG A 352 3.53 -23.58 -9.63
C ARG A 352 3.20 -24.90 -10.34
N CYS A 353 3.29 -26.02 -9.64
CA CYS A 353 2.92 -27.33 -10.20
C CYS A 353 1.42 -27.45 -10.50
N ARG A 354 0.57 -26.80 -9.70
CA ARG A 354 -0.89 -26.76 -9.91
C ARG A 354 -1.30 -25.74 -10.96
N MET A 355 -0.66 -24.55 -11.01
CA MET A 355 -0.94 -23.51 -12.00
C MET A 355 -0.73 -23.96 -13.45
N ASN A 356 0.31 -24.74 -13.73
CA ASN A 356 0.55 -25.30 -15.08
C ASN A 356 -0.62 -26.18 -15.58
N ARG A 357 -1.46 -26.71 -14.68
CA ARG A 357 -2.69 -27.44 -15.06
C ARG A 357 -3.87 -26.50 -15.25
N ILE A 358 -3.95 -25.41 -14.49
CA ILE A 358 -5.05 -24.44 -14.53
C ILE A 358 -4.99 -23.56 -15.80
N PHE A 359 -3.79 -23.11 -16.20
CA PHE A 359 -3.60 -22.30 -17.41
C PHE A 359 -3.90 -23.03 -18.74
N ARG A 360 -4.15 -24.33 -18.71
CA ARG A 360 -4.64 -25.09 -19.87
C ARG A 360 -6.16 -25.13 -19.98
N ALA A 361 -6.90 -24.64 -19.00
CA ALA A 361 -8.36 -24.58 -19.03
C ALA A 361 -8.85 -23.33 -19.78
N ARG A 362 -9.89 -23.46 -20.60
CA ARG A 362 -10.55 -22.32 -21.27
C ARG A 362 -11.30 -21.50 -20.23
N TRP A 363 -11.02 -20.19 -20.20
CA TRP A 363 -11.66 -19.24 -19.29
C TRP A 363 -13.00 -18.76 -19.80
N TYR A 364 -13.96 -18.65 -18.89
CA TYR A 364 -15.20 -17.93 -19.11
C TYR A 364 -15.05 -16.50 -18.60
N ARG A 365 -15.32 -15.53 -19.45
CA ARG A 365 -15.35 -14.12 -19.06
C ARG A 365 -16.61 -13.87 -18.20
N ILE A 366 -16.42 -13.56 -16.92
CA ILE A 366 -17.49 -13.06 -16.07
C ILE A 366 -17.41 -11.54 -16.12
N SER A 367 -18.38 -10.90 -16.76
CA SER A 367 -18.50 -9.45 -16.71
C SER A 367 -19.17 -9.06 -15.41
N ALA A 368 -18.42 -8.43 -14.49
CA ALA A 368 -19.01 -7.78 -13.33
C ALA A 368 -19.39 -6.34 -13.70
N PHE A 369 -20.58 -5.92 -13.32
CA PHE A 369 -20.96 -4.52 -13.36
C PHE A 369 -20.35 -3.83 -12.15
N ILE A 370 -19.41 -2.91 -12.38
CA ILE A 370 -18.90 -2.02 -11.34
C ILE A 370 -19.90 -0.86 -11.27
N ILE A 371 -20.49 -0.66 -10.12
CA ILE A 371 -21.25 0.56 -9.81
C ILE A 371 -20.18 1.59 -9.41
N PRO A 372 -20.10 2.74 -10.11
CA PRO A 372 -19.20 3.82 -9.69
C PRO A 372 -19.49 4.18 -8.23
N GLN A 373 -18.45 4.46 -7.46
CA GLN A 373 -18.59 4.86 -6.04
C GLN A 373 -19.51 6.10 -5.84
N ARG A 374 -19.78 6.83 -6.92
CA ARG A 374 -20.71 7.97 -6.91
C ARG A 374 -22.18 7.59 -6.61
N ASP A 375 -22.55 6.31 -6.79
CA ASP A 375 -23.95 5.87 -6.71
C ASP A 375 -24.25 4.95 -5.51
N ILE A 376 -23.33 4.84 -4.54
CA ILE A 376 -23.45 3.93 -3.38
C ILE A 376 -24.46 4.45 -2.30
N THR A 377 -25.37 5.30 -2.65
CA THR A 377 -26.49 5.66 -1.75
C THR A 377 -27.69 4.72 -1.86
N THR A 378 -27.64 3.73 -2.74
CA THR A 378 -28.77 2.79 -2.92
C THR A 378 -28.29 1.34 -2.85
N ALA A 379 -29.03 0.51 -2.15
CA ALA A 379 -28.74 -0.90 -1.87
C ALA A 379 -28.20 -1.68 -3.07
N VAL A 380 -27.05 -2.32 -2.90
CA VAL A 380 -26.38 -3.13 -3.91
C VAL A 380 -27.19 -4.40 -4.17
N VAL A 381 -27.81 -4.48 -5.33
CA VAL A 381 -28.39 -5.73 -5.85
C VAL A 381 -27.45 -6.30 -6.90
N PHE A 382 -26.71 -7.35 -6.55
CA PHE A 382 -25.91 -8.09 -7.52
C PHE A 382 -26.79 -8.92 -8.45
N ARG A 383 -26.76 -8.63 -9.75
CA ARG A 383 -27.20 -9.56 -10.79
C ARG A 383 -26.00 -10.06 -11.57
N THR A 384 -25.64 -11.30 -11.36
CA THR A 384 -24.65 -12.00 -12.20
C THR A 384 -25.32 -12.42 -13.50
N ILE A 385 -24.90 -11.87 -14.63
CA ILE A 385 -25.35 -12.34 -15.96
C ILE A 385 -24.21 -13.16 -16.57
N ILE A 386 -24.42 -14.47 -16.62
CA ILE A 386 -23.52 -15.40 -17.33
C ILE A 386 -23.95 -15.41 -18.79
N LYS A 387 -23.14 -14.88 -19.69
CA LYS A 387 -23.35 -15.06 -21.14
C LYS A 387 -22.35 -16.08 -21.68
N PRO A 388 -22.78 -17.12 -22.37
CA PRO A 388 -21.86 -18.04 -23.05
C PRO A 388 -21.19 -17.32 -24.24
N VAL A 389 -19.89 -17.45 -24.34
CA VAL A 389 -19.12 -16.99 -25.52
C VAL A 389 -19.39 -17.97 -26.64
N ARG A 390 -20.04 -17.53 -27.71
CA ARG A 390 -20.13 -18.30 -28.96
C ARG A 390 -18.75 -18.41 -29.60
N SER A 391 -18.36 -19.64 -29.90
CA SER A 391 -17.19 -19.96 -30.70
C SER A 391 -17.33 -19.37 -32.10
N ALA A 392 -16.32 -18.61 -32.52
CA ALA A 392 -15.99 -18.40 -33.92
C ALA A 392 -14.83 -19.28 -34.28
#